data_5ff47c2af963b3c48e98366fba79813d
#
_entry.id   5ff47c2af963b3c48e98366fba79813d
#
_cell.length_a   1.000
_cell.length_b   1.000
_cell.length_c   1.000
_cell.angle_alpha   90.00
_cell.angle_beta   90.00
_cell.angle_gamma   90.00
#
_symmetry.space_group_name_H-M   'P 1'
#
loop_
_entity.id
_entity.type
_entity.pdbx_description
1 polymer ?
#
loop_
_entity_poly.entity_id
_entity_poly.type
_entity_poly.pdbx_seq_one_letter_code
_entity_poly.pdbx_strand_id
1 'polypeptide(L)'
;MSDIALKISSLEKKYASGVKALDGIDLEVKKGDFFALLGPNGAGKSSTIGIISSLVTKTSGSVKIFDIDIDVDFNEAKRKLGVVAQEINFSPFEKVEDIVITQAGYYGIPASQAKPKTETTLKRLGLWEKRSEQARNLSGGLKRRLMIAKALIHDPELLILDEPTAGVDIELRRGMWDFISEINNQGTTIILTTHYLEEAEQLCKNIAIIDKGKIVENTSMKELLSKLDVQSFVLDLNQPLNNLPIISGYTMTLSDPSTLVVAIEKDKSINEFFTELSKIGISVKSMRNESNRLEELFMEIVKSND
;
A
#
# COMPACT_ATOMS: atom_id res chain seq x y z
N MET A 1 24.64 4.13 -13.07
CA MET A 1 23.29 4.67 -12.78
C MET A 1 22.92 4.17 -11.41
N SER A 2 22.42 5.04 -10.55
CA SER A 2 21.96 4.67 -9.21
C SER A 2 20.84 3.60 -9.30
N ASP A 3 20.84 2.66 -8.34
CA ASP A 3 19.79 1.64 -8.20
C ASP A 3 18.59 2.17 -7.41
N ILE A 4 18.51 3.49 -7.23
CA ILE A 4 17.49 4.18 -6.44
C ILE A 4 16.47 4.84 -7.39
N ALA A 5 15.18 4.59 -7.15
CA ALA A 5 14.08 5.22 -7.87
C ALA A 5 13.60 6.51 -7.19
N LEU A 6 13.55 6.52 -5.86
CA LEU A 6 13.23 7.69 -5.05
C LEU A 6 14.25 7.85 -3.93
N LYS A 7 14.82 9.03 -3.79
CA LYS A 7 15.67 9.42 -2.67
C LYS A 7 15.15 10.71 -2.05
N ILE A 8 14.85 10.65 -0.78
CA ILE A 8 14.47 11.77 0.07
C ILE A 8 15.56 11.95 1.11
N SER A 9 16.04 13.18 1.30
CA SER A 9 17.09 13.50 2.27
C SER A 9 16.69 14.71 3.11
N SER A 10 16.63 14.50 4.43
CA SER A 10 16.33 15.49 5.47
C SER A 10 15.14 16.38 5.11
N LEU A 11 14.06 15.76 4.59
CA LEU A 11 12.91 16.48 4.08
C LEU A 11 12.06 17.05 5.23
N GLU A 12 11.85 18.36 5.19
CA GLU A 12 11.00 19.04 6.16
C GLU A 12 9.82 19.73 5.49
N LYS A 13 8.69 19.74 6.21
CA LYS A 13 7.53 20.54 5.83
C LYS A 13 6.89 21.19 7.05
N LYS A 14 6.90 22.52 7.06
CA LYS A 14 6.14 23.34 8.00
C LYS A 14 5.11 24.17 7.24
N TYR A 15 3.85 24.06 7.60
CA TYR A 15 2.77 24.83 7.01
C TYR A 15 2.68 26.23 7.67
N ALA A 16 2.04 27.19 6.98
CA ALA A 16 1.82 28.53 7.50
C ALA A 16 1.02 28.56 8.83
N SER A 17 0.20 27.52 9.07
CA SER A 17 -0.51 27.31 10.33
C SER A 17 0.40 26.99 11.53
N GLY A 18 1.71 26.81 11.31
CA GLY A 18 2.66 26.39 12.33
C GLY A 18 2.84 24.87 12.46
N VAL A 19 1.97 24.06 11.83
CA VAL A 19 2.06 22.59 11.86
C VAL A 19 3.31 22.12 11.14
N LYS A 20 4.18 21.35 11.83
CA LYS A 20 5.33 20.66 11.25
C LYS A 20 4.86 19.27 10.82
N ALA A 21 4.58 19.12 9.52
CA ALA A 21 4.07 17.87 8.95
C ALA A 21 5.17 16.86 8.64
N LEU A 22 6.40 17.32 8.36
CA LEU A 22 7.59 16.48 8.16
C LEU A 22 8.75 17.09 8.95
N ASP A 23 9.50 16.23 9.63
CA ASP A 23 10.59 16.61 10.57
C ASP A 23 11.89 15.89 10.20
N GLY A 24 12.46 16.23 9.01
CA GLY A 24 13.74 15.72 8.56
C GLY A 24 13.70 14.25 8.14
N ILE A 25 12.71 13.84 7.33
CA ILE A 25 12.62 12.43 6.89
C ILE A 25 13.68 12.10 5.85
N ASP A 26 14.25 10.90 5.98
CA ASP A 26 15.13 10.25 5.01
C ASP A 26 14.47 8.97 4.52
N LEU A 27 14.42 8.78 3.20
CA LEU A 27 13.80 7.59 2.59
C LEU A 27 14.46 7.27 1.26
N GLU A 28 14.79 5.99 1.04
CA GLU A 28 15.27 5.48 -0.24
C GLU A 28 14.39 4.32 -0.70
N VAL A 29 13.94 4.37 -1.96
CA VAL A 29 13.19 3.30 -2.62
C VAL A 29 13.98 2.82 -3.81
N LYS A 30 14.24 1.52 -3.90
CA LYS A 30 15.02 0.91 -4.99
C LYS A 30 14.18 0.79 -6.26
N LYS A 31 14.84 0.73 -7.42
CA LYS A 31 14.19 0.47 -8.71
C LYS A 31 13.52 -0.90 -8.71
N GLY A 32 12.31 -0.96 -9.27
CA GLY A 32 11.50 -2.17 -9.35
C GLY A 32 10.95 -2.66 -8.01
N ASP A 33 11.11 -1.89 -6.94
CA ASP A 33 10.54 -2.24 -5.64
C ASP A 33 9.02 -2.01 -5.62
N PHE A 34 8.32 -2.82 -4.82
CA PHE A 34 6.96 -2.56 -4.39
C PHE A 34 7.02 -2.18 -2.92
N PHE A 35 6.95 -0.89 -2.64
CA PHE A 35 7.25 -0.28 -1.36
C PHE A 35 5.99 0.26 -0.69
N ALA A 36 5.79 -0.03 0.60
CA ALA A 36 4.72 0.54 1.39
C ALA A 36 5.19 1.77 2.19
N LEU A 37 4.44 2.87 2.15
CA LEU A 37 4.57 4.00 3.07
C LEU A 37 3.33 4.06 3.95
N LEU A 38 3.44 3.55 5.17
CA LEU A 38 2.34 3.46 6.12
C LEU A 38 2.47 4.50 7.23
N GLY A 39 1.38 4.77 7.92
CA GLY A 39 1.32 5.67 9.07
C GLY A 39 -0.11 6.07 9.40
N PRO A 40 -0.39 6.55 10.61
CA PRO A 40 -1.70 7.03 10.99
C PRO A 40 -2.11 8.29 10.20
N ASN A 41 -3.37 8.70 10.34
CA ASN A 41 -3.84 9.95 9.75
C ASN A 41 -3.09 11.14 10.36
N GLY A 42 -2.64 12.06 9.50
CA GLY A 42 -1.82 13.19 9.92
C GLY A 42 -0.33 12.92 10.13
N ALA A 43 0.13 11.67 9.95
CA ALA A 43 1.55 11.31 10.14
C ALA A 43 2.53 11.96 9.16
N GLY A 44 2.05 12.49 8.01
CA GLY A 44 2.90 13.13 6.99
C GLY A 44 2.89 12.47 5.62
N LYS A 45 2.19 11.32 5.42
CA LYS A 45 2.13 10.60 4.13
C LYS A 45 1.74 11.50 2.96
N SER A 46 0.58 12.15 3.05
CA SER A 46 0.06 13.01 1.97
C SER A 46 0.94 14.24 1.74
N SER A 47 1.62 14.77 2.78
CA SER A 47 2.61 15.84 2.62
C SER A 47 3.83 15.35 1.86
N THR A 48 4.31 14.14 2.15
CA THR A 48 5.43 13.51 1.44
C THR A 48 5.08 13.29 -0.04
N ILE A 49 3.93 12.67 -0.34
CA ILE A 49 3.47 12.46 -1.72
C ILE A 49 3.25 13.80 -2.42
N GLY A 50 2.64 14.79 -1.75
CA GLY A 50 2.43 16.12 -2.28
C GLY A 50 3.72 16.83 -2.67
N ILE A 51 4.81 16.63 -1.91
CA ILE A 51 6.12 17.20 -2.25
C ILE A 51 6.75 16.45 -3.43
N ILE A 52 6.73 15.13 -3.44
CA ILE A 52 7.26 14.32 -4.55
C ILE A 52 6.57 14.68 -5.87
N SER A 53 5.25 14.89 -5.83
CA SER A 53 4.44 15.30 -6.99
C SER A 53 4.44 16.80 -7.27
N SER A 54 5.17 17.60 -6.45
CA SER A 54 5.26 19.07 -6.48
C SER A 54 3.91 19.80 -6.36
N LEU A 55 2.93 19.17 -5.73
CA LEU A 55 1.67 19.79 -5.32
C LEU A 55 1.85 20.58 -4.00
N VAL A 56 2.87 20.23 -3.23
CA VAL A 56 3.23 20.87 -1.97
C VAL A 56 4.69 21.30 -2.00
N THR A 57 4.97 22.57 -1.72
CA THR A 57 6.34 23.07 -1.60
C THR A 57 6.95 22.61 -0.27
N LYS A 58 8.13 22.01 -0.31
CA LYS A 58 8.88 21.63 0.88
C LYS A 58 9.42 22.88 1.61
N THR A 59 9.78 22.72 2.89
CA THR A 59 10.45 23.79 3.67
C THR A 59 11.96 23.69 3.52
N SER A 60 12.51 22.45 3.62
CA SER A 60 13.93 22.16 3.46
C SER A 60 14.13 20.70 3.02
N GLY A 61 15.38 20.29 2.80
CA GLY A 61 15.74 18.96 2.34
C GLY A 61 15.72 18.82 0.81
N SER A 62 15.93 17.59 0.31
CA SER A 62 15.95 17.30 -1.13
C SER A 62 15.16 16.06 -1.48
N VAL A 63 14.62 16.02 -2.71
CA VAL A 63 13.93 14.87 -3.29
C VAL A 63 14.48 14.62 -4.70
N LYS A 64 14.89 13.39 -4.96
CA LYS A 64 15.35 12.95 -6.28
C LYS A 64 14.55 11.76 -6.77
N ILE A 65 14.15 11.81 -8.05
CA ILE A 65 13.49 10.73 -8.76
C ILE A 65 14.44 10.24 -9.86
N PHE A 66 14.94 9.00 -9.77
CA PHE A 66 15.96 8.45 -10.67
C PHE A 66 17.18 9.37 -10.85
N ASP A 67 17.73 9.86 -9.72
CA ASP A 67 18.84 10.83 -9.64
C ASP A 67 18.50 12.26 -10.12
N ILE A 68 17.30 12.52 -10.64
CA ILE A 68 16.84 13.85 -11.06
C ILE A 68 16.28 14.60 -9.84
N ASP A 69 16.91 15.70 -9.48
CA ASP A 69 16.44 16.56 -8.40
C ASP A 69 15.20 17.35 -8.85
N ILE A 70 14.11 17.25 -8.08
CA ILE A 70 12.84 17.90 -8.42
C ILE A 70 12.91 19.44 -8.41
N ASP A 71 13.90 20.02 -7.72
CA ASP A 71 14.11 21.47 -7.71
C ASP A 71 14.92 21.96 -8.91
N VAL A 72 15.68 21.05 -9.55
CA VAL A 72 16.55 21.39 -10.69
C VAL A 72 15.86 21.13 -12.03
N ASP A 73 15.30 19.92 -12.20
CA ASP A 73 14.56 19.55 -13.42
C ASP A 73 13.28 18.79 -13.08
N PHE A 74 12.30 19.58 -12.64
CA PHE A 74 10.98 19.05 -12.30
C PHE A 74 10.28 18.39 -13.49
N ASN A 75 10.42 18.94 -14.69
CA ASN A 75 9.72 18.43 -15.87
C ASN A 75 10.20 17.02 -16.23
N GLU A 76 11.51 16.78 -16.17
CA GLU A 76 12.08 15.45 -16.43
C GLU A 76 11.74 14.47 -15.31
N ALA A 77 11.84 14.89 -14.04
CA ALA A 77 11.41 14.08 -12.91
C ALA A 77 9.93 13.66 -13.03
N LYS A 78 9.05 14.58 -13.44
CA LYS A 78 7.62 14.35 -13.62
C LYS A 78 7.30 13.38 -14.74
N ARG A 79 8.10 13.35 -15.81
CA ARG A 79 7.94 12.36 -16.90
C ARG A 79 8.15 10.93 -16.43
N LYS A 80 8.95 10.73 -15.39
CA LYS A 80 9.21 9.41 -14.80
C LYS A 80 8.20 9.01 -13.73
N LEU A 81 7.32 9.94 -13.31
CA LEU A 81 6.41 9.79 -12.18
C LEU A 81 4.96 9.70 -12.64
N GLY A 82 4.27 8.63 -12.24
CA GLY A 82 2.81 8.54 -12.25
C GLY A 82 2.26 8.65 -10.83
N VAL A 83 1.15 9.36 -10.65
CA VAL A 83 0.50 9.53 -9.34
C VAL A 83 -0.99 9.25 -9.45
N VAL A 84 -1.47 8.33 -8.64
CA VAL A 84 -2.89 8.07 -8.41
C VAL A 84 -3.24 8.66 -7.06
N ALA A 85 -3.93 9.79 -7.06
CA ALA A 85 -4.33 10.48 -5.84
C ALA A 85 -5.49 9.74 -5.13
N GLN A 86 -5.67 10.01 -3.84
CA GLN A 86 -6.76 9.45 -3.05
C GLN A 86 -8.13 9.91 -3.57
N GLU A 87 -8.27 11.18 -3.95
CA GLU A 87 -9.51 11.73 -4.52
C GLU A 87 -9.55 11.63 -6.04
N ILE A 88 -10.75 11.50 -6.60
CA ILE A 88 -10.97 11.49 -8.05
C ILE A 88 -10.65 12.88 -8.61
N ASN A 89 -9.71 12.93 -9.53
CA ASN A 89 -9.15 14.17 -10.09
C ASN A 89 -9.29 14.30 -11.61
N PHE A 90 -10.44 13.93 -12.15
CA PHE A 90 -10.82 14.14 -13.54
C PHE A 90 -12.25 14.68 -13.65
N SER A 91 -12.58 15.28 -14.80
CA SER A 91 -13.93 15.79 -15.06
C SER A 91 -14.95 14.66 -15.16
N PRO A 92 -16.02 14.66 -14.34
CA PRO A 92 -17.05 13.63 -14.39
C PRO A 92 -17.87 13.65 -15.69
N PHE A 93 -17.84 14.74 -16.46
CA PHE A 93 -18.61 14.95 -17.68
C PHE A 93 -17.85 14.56 -18.95
N GLU A 94 -16.54 14.32 -18.86
CA GLU A 94 -15.73 13.87 -19.99
C GLU A 94 -15.87 12.36 -20.21
N LYS A 95 -15.63 11.91 -21.45
CA LYS A 95 -15.60 10.51 -21.78
C LYS A 95 -14.33 9.85 -21.21
N VAL A 96 -14.44 8.57 -20.90
CA VAL A 96 -13.34 7.76 -20.35
C VAL A 96 -12.09 7.85 -21.24
N GLU A 97 -12.23 7.67 -22.56
CA GLU A 97 -11.10 7.74 -23.49
C GLU A 97 -10.50 9.15 -23.59
N ASP A 98 -11.34 10.20 -23.60
CA ASP A 98 -10.88 11.58 -23.74
C ASP A 98 -10.04 12.00 -22.52
N ILE A 99 -10.40 11.56 -21.31
CA ILE A 99 -9.63 11.81 -20.08
C ILE A 99 -8.20 11.27 -20.23
N VAL A 100 -8.05 10.04 -20.74
CA VAL A 100 -6.74 9.39 -20.88
C VAL A 100 -5.94 10.01 -22.03
N ILE A 101 -6.57 10.31 -23.17
CA ILE A 101 -5.93 10.98 -24.31
C ILE A 101 -5.46 12.39 -23.92
N THR A 102 -6.29 13.14 -23.20
CA THR A 102 -5.93 14.47 -22.71
C THR A 102 -4.74 14.41 -21.76
N GLN A 103 -4.72 13.43 -20.87
CA GLN A 103 -3.57 13.21 -19.98
C GLN A 103 -2.28 12.90 -20.76
N ALA A 104 -2.35 12.08 -21.80
CA ALA A 104 -1.21 11.81 -22.68
C ALA A 104 -0.67 13.11 -23.31
N GLY A 105 -1.58 14.01 -23.70
CA GLY A 105 -1.22 15.33 -24.23
C GLY A 105 -0.44 16.20 -23.27
N TYR A 106 -0.73 16.17 -21.96
CA TYR A 106 0.07 16.88 -20.94
C TYR A 106 1.52 16.41 -20.85
N TYR A 107 1.78 15.15 -21.22
CA TYR A 107 3.13 14.59 -21.30
C TYR A 107 3.77 14.72 -22.70
N GLY A 108 3.14 15.47 -23.61
CA GLY A 108 3.65 15.72 -24.95
C GLY A 108 3.50 14.54 -25.92
N ILE A 109 2.65 13.55 -25.60
CA ILE A 109 2.39 12.41 -26.48
C ILE A 109 1.39 12.85 -27.54
N PRO A 110 1.75 12.82 -28.84
CA PRO A 110 0.84 13.26 -29.91
C PRO A 110 -0.36 12.33 -30.03
N ALA A 111 -1.50 12.86 -30.46
CA ALA A 111 -2.77 12.14 -30.53
C ALA A 111 -2.71 10.83 -31.35
N SER A 112 -1.85 10.78 -32.38
CA SER A 112 -1.61 9.58 -33.20
C SER A 112 -1.00 8.41 -32.39
N GLN A 113 -0.22 8.70 -31.35
CA GLN A 113 0.35 7.72 -30.44
C GLN A 113 -0.52 7.51 -29.18
N ALA A 114 -1.16 8.58 -28.70
CA ALA A 114 -2.02 8.54 -27.52
C ALA A 114 -3.22 7.61 -27.70
N LYS A 115 -3.89 7.65 -28.87
CA LYS A 115 -5.08 6.82 -29.13
C LYS A 115 -4.83 5.31 -29.03
N PRO A 116 -3.87 4.70 -29.76
CA PRO A 116 -3.61 3.26 -29.65
C PRO A 116 -3.12 2.87 -28.25
N LYS A 117 -2.35 3.74 -27.58
CA LYS A 117 -1.90 3.53 -26.23
C LYS A 117 -3.05 3.57 -25.22
N THR A 118 -4.00 4.50 -25.38
CA THR A 118 -5.22 4.58 -24.59
C THR A 118 -6.07 3.32 -24.76
N GLU A 119 -6.24 2.83 -25.99
CA GLU A 119 -6.95 1.57 -26.25
C GLU A 119 -6.32 0.40 -25.49
N THR A 120 -5.01 0.22 -25.60
CA THR A 120 -4.27 -0.83 -24.90
C THR A 120 -4.43 -0.72 -23.38
N THR A 121 -4.27 0.48 -22.83
CA THR A 121 -4.37 0.73 -21.38
C THR A 121 -5.78 0.49 -20.87
N LEU A 122 -6.81 0.98 -21.58
CA LEU A 122 -8.21 0.78 -21.18
C LEU A 122 -8.64 -0.68 -21.29
N LYS A 123 -8.15 -1.44 -22.29
CA LYS A 123 -8.39 -2.90 -22.40
C LYS A 123 -7.81 -3.65 -21.21
N ARG A 124 -6.55 -3.39 -20.85
CA ARG A 124 -5.89 -4.01 -19.68
C ARG A 124 -6.63 -3.74 -18.37
N LEU A 125 -7.24 -2.57 -18.23
CA LEU A 125 -8.01 -2.17 -17.04
C LEU A 125 -9.50 -2.52 -17.09
N GLY A 126 -9.97 -3.20 -18.15
CA GLY A 126 -11.39 -3.56 -18.32
C GLY A 126 -12.32 -2.36 -18.49
N LEU A 127 -11.80 -1.26 -19.04
CA LEU A 127 -12.55 0.00 -19.27
C LEU A 127 -12.92 0.22 -20.75
N TRP A 128 -12.42 -0.62 -21.66
CA TRP A 128 -12.55 -0.37 -23.10
C TRP A 128 -14.00 -0.30 -23.59
N GLU A 129 -14.85 -1.18 -23.10
CA GLU A 129 -16.28 -1.20 -23.49
C GLU A 129 -17.03 0.06 -23.03
N LYS A 130 -16.47 0.75 -22.03
CA LYS A 130 -17.03 1.99 -21.48
C LYS A 130 -16.32 3.27 -21.94
N ARG A 131 -15.41 3.16 -22.92
CA ARG A 131 -14.57 4.27 -23.38
C ARG A 131 -15.33 5.53 -23.81
N SER A 132 -16.52 5.35 -24.41
CA SER A 132 -17.36 6.43 -24.90
C SER A 132 -18.37 6.95 -23.85
N GLU A 133 -18.46 6.31 -22.69
CA GLU A 133 -19.33 6.77 -21.59
C GLU A 133 -18.69 7.95 -20.85
N GLN A 134 -19.56 8.82 -20.28
CA GLN A 134 -19.08 9.84 -19.36
C GLN A 134 -18.61 9.22 -18.06
N ALA A 135 -17.48 9.72 -17.50
CA ALA A 135 -16.86 9.17 -16.30
C ALA A 135 -17.77 9.18 -15.06
N ARG A 136 -18.76 10.08 -14.98
CA ARG A 136 -19.78 10.10 -13.92
C ARG A 136 -20.59 8.80 -13.84
N ASN A 137 -20.79 8.12 -14.96
CA ASN A 137 -21.60 6.90 -15.06
C ASN A 137 -20.84 5.65 -14.60
N LEU A 138 -19.54 5.75 -14.34
CA LEU A 138 -18.73 4.66 -13.84
C LEU A 138 -18.99 4.39 -12.36
N SER A 139 -18.93 3.11 -11.95
CA SER A 139 -18.86 2.74 -10.53
C SER A 139 -17.58 3.26 -9.86
N GLY A 140 -17.55 3.30 -8.54
CA GLY A 140 -16.37 3.74 -7.78
C GLY A 140 -15.08 3.00 -8.18
N GLY A 141 -15.14 1.67 -8.29
CA GLY A 141 -14.02 0.84 -8.72
C GLY A 141 -13.55 1.12 -10.15
N LEU A 142 -14.50 1.35 -11.09
CA LEU A 142 -14.15 1.72 -12.47
C LEU A 142 -13.53 3.13 -12.55
N LYS A 143 -14.00 4.08 -11.73
CA LYS A 143 -13.39 5.40 -11.61
C LYS A 143 -11.95 5.28 -11.10
N ARG A 144 -11.70 4.42 -10.13
CA ARG A 144 -10.36 4.16 -9.61
C ARG A 144 -9.44 3.56 -10.67
N ARG A 145 -9.92 2.58 -11.44
CA ARG A 145 -9.19 2.04 -12.60
C ARG A 145 -8.88 3.10 -13.65
N LEU A 146 -9.80 4.04 -13.89
CA LEU A 146 -9.56 5.17 -14.81
C LEU A 146 -8.45 6.09 -14.29
N MET A 147 -8.36 6.35 -13.00
CA MET A 147 -7.24 7.11 -12.42
C MET A 147 -5.90 6.40 -12.63
N ILE A 148 -5.88 5.08 -12.50
CA ILE A 148 -4.67 4.27 -12.79
C ILE A 148 -4.33 4.35 -14.28
N ALA A 149 -5.32 4.22 -15.19
CA ALA A 149 -5.11 4.38 -16.64
C ALA A 149 -4.47 5.73 -16.98
N LYS A 150 -5.01 6.79 -16.37
CA LYS A 150 -4.49 8.14 -16.50
C LYS A 150 -3.05 8.29 -16.02
N ALA A 151 -2.70 7.67 -14.88
CA ALA A 151 -1.36 7.72 -14.33
C ALA A 151 -0.33 6.91 -15.13
N LEU A 152 -0.76 5.89 -15.88
CA LEU A 152 0.11 4.99 -16.64
C LEU A 152 0.32 5.39 -18.09
N ILE A 153 -0.47 6.33 -18.64
CA ILE A 153 -0.50 6.60 -20.09
C ILE A 153 0.85 7.05 -20.67
N HIS A 154 1.73 7.61 -19.86
CA HIS A 154 3.05 8.08 -20.24
C HIS A 154 4.19 7.11 -19.90
N ASP A 155 3.90 5.85 -19.49
CA ASP A 155 4.82 4.80 -19.06
C ASP A 155 5.78 5.25 -17.97
N PRO A 156 5.30 5.67 -16.78
CA PRO A 156 6.16 6.12 -15.70
C PRO A 156 7.03 4.98 -15.18
N GLU A 157 8.28 5.28 -14.82
CA GLU A 157 9.19 4.34 -14.15
C GLU A 157 8.92 4.22 -12.64
N LEU A 158 8.28 5.25 -12.04
CA LEU A 158 7.82 5.29 -10.65
C LEU A 158 6.33 5.60 -10.60
N LEU A 159 5.54 4.75 -9.95
CA LEU A 159 4.11 4.92 -9.74
C LEU A 159 3.81 5.08 -8.25
N ILE A 160 3.18 6.17 -7.86
CA ILE A 160 2.67 6.38 -6.50
C ILE A 160 1.17 6.14 -6.49
N LEU A 161 0.72 5.27 -5.60
CA LEU A 161 -0.67 4.91 -5.40
C LEU A 161 -1.10 5.34 -3.99
N ASP A 162 -1.88 6.42 -3.91
CA ASP A 162 -2.40 6.92 -2.63
C ASP A 162 -3.79 6.33 -2.38
N GLU A 163 -3.85 5.33 -1.49
CA GLU A 163 -5.04 4.56 -1.13
C GLU A 163 -5.83 4.02 -2.34
N PRO A 164 -5.19 3.26 -3.25
CA PRO A 164 -5.78 2.92 -4.56
C PRO A 164 -7.05 2.07 -4.47
N THR A 165 -7.29 1.37 -3.38
CA THR A 165 -8.43 0.47 -3.18
C THR A 165 -9.46 0.98 -2.17
N ALA A 166 -9.30 2.22 -1.70
CA ALA A 166 -10.25 2.81 -0.76
C ALA A 166 -11.67 2.89 -1.37
N GLY A 167 -12.66 2.34 -0.64
CA GLY A 167 -14.04 2.31 -1.08
C GLY A 167 -14.34 1.34 -2.25
N VAL A 168 -13.43 0.43 -2.55
CA VAL A 168 -13.60 -0.63 -3.56
C VAL A 168 -14.02 -1.93 -2.86
N ASP A 169 -14.98 -2.66 -3.45
CA ASP A 169 -15.38 -3.97 -2.95
C ASP A 169 -14.25 -5.03 -3.07
N ILE A 170 -14.40 -6.13 -2.32
CA ILE A 170 -13.34 -7.15 -2.15
C ILE A 170 -12.93 -7.79 -3.48
N GLU A 171 -13.89 -8.09 -4.36
CA GLU A 171 -13.61 -8.77 -5.64
C GLU A 171 -12.85 -7.84 -6.60
N LEU A 172 -13.31 -6.60 -6.73
CA LEU A 172 -12.64 -5.58 -7.55
C LEU A 172 -11.26 -5.21 -6.98
N ARG A 173 -11.09 -5.22 -5.64
CA ARG A 173 -9.80 -4.97 -4.98
C ARG A 173 -8.77 -6.02 -5.38
N ARG A 174 -9.11 -7.31 -5.33
CA ARG A 174 -8.21 -8.41 -5.76
C ARG A 174 -7.76 -8.24 -7.21
N GLY A 175 -8.70 -7.96 -8.12
CA GLY A 175 -8.35 -7.71 -9.53
C GLY A 175 -7.46 -6.48 -9.73
N MET A 176 -7.54 -5.48 -8.85
CA MET A 176 -6.61 -4.34 -8.85
C MET A 176 -5.23 -4.74 -8.33
N TRP A 177 -5.14 -5.55 -7.30
CA TRP A 177 -3.87 -6.06 -6.77
C TRP A 177 -3.10 -6.86 -7.81
N ASP A 178 -3.79 -7.77 -8.52
CA ASP A 178 -3.19 -8.55 -9.61
C ASP A 178 -2.64 -7.65 -10.71
N PHE A 179 -3.42 -6.65 -11.13
CA PHE A 179 -3.00 -5.68 -12.14
C PHE A 179 -1.80 -4.84 -11.72
N ILE A 180 -1.80 -4.32 -10.48
CA ILE A 180 -0.70 -3.50 -9.95
C ILE A 180 0.57 -4.37 -9.80
N SER A 181 0.42 -5.62 -9.36
CA SER A 181 1.53 -6.59 -9.27
C SER A 181 2.12 -6.89 -10.65
N GLU A 182 1.29 -7.03 -11.69
CA GLU A 182 1.76 -7.21 -13.07
C GLU A 182 2.61 -6.02 -13.54
N ILE A 183 2.18 -4.78 -13.24
CA ILE A 183 2.94 -3.57 -13.57
C ILE A 183 4.30 -3.56 -12.86
N ASN A 184 4.35 -3.91 -11.58
CA ASN A 184 5.60 -4.00 -10.83
C ASN A 184 6.52 -5.08 -11.40
N ASN A 185 5.99 -6.25 -11.75
CA ASN A 185 6.75 -7.35 -12.36
C ASN A 185 7.32 -6.98 -13.74
N GLN A 186 6.73 -5.99 -14.43
CA GLN A 186 7.26 -5.41 -15.68
C GLN A 186 8.37 -4.38 -15.43
N GLY A 187 8.75 -4.11 -14.17
CA GLY A 187 9.87 -3.28 -13.79
C GLY A 187 9.51 -1.89 -13.27
N THR A 188 8.22 -1.50 -13.25
CA THR A 188 7.80 -0.22 -12.68
C THR A 188 7.98 -0.26 -11.16
N THR A 189 8.65 0.73 -10.59
CA THR A 189 8.74 0.92 -9.14
C THR A 189 7.39 1.41 -8.61
N ILE A 190 6.89 0.85 -7.51
CA ILE A 190 5.59 1.24 -6.95
C ILE A 190 5.76 1.66 -5.49
N ILE A 191 5.18 2.81 -5.14
CA ILE A 191 5.01 3.27 -3.77
C ILE A 191 3.52 3.27 -3.46
N LEU A 192 3.13 2.50 -2.46
CA LEU A 192 1.75 2.34 -2.02
C LEU A 192 1.56 2.98 -0.65
N THR A 193 0.55 3.86 -0.53
CA THR A 193 -0.02 4.17 0.77
C THR A 193 -1.36 3.47 0.91
N THR A 194 -1.65 2.94 2.06
CA THR A 194 -2.92 2.30 2.35
C THR A 194 -3.20 2.29 3.85
N HIS A 195 -4.46 2.25 4.22
CA HIS A 195 -4.91 1.93 5.57
C HIS A 195 -5.36 0.46 5.70
N TYR A 196 -5.38 -0.28 4.58
CA TYR A 196 -5.60 -1.73 4.56
C TYR A 196 -4.25 -2.44 4.67
N LEU A 197 -3.85 -2.79 5.89
CA LEU A 197 -2.54 -3.38 6.16
C LEU A 197 -2.33 -4.73 5.47
N GLU A 198 -3.41 -5.49 5.23
CA GLU A 198 -3.39 -6.70 4.41
C GLU A 198 -2.88 -6.43 2.98
N GLU A 199 -3.28 -5.30 2.38
CA GLU A 199 -2.82 -4.88 1.05
C GLU A 199 -1.31 -4.66 1.03
N ALA A 200 -0.77 -3.98 2.04
CA ALA A 200 0.66 -3.75 2.17
C ALA A 200 1.42 -5.06 2.42
N GLU A 201 0.91 -5.95 3.28
CA GLU A 201 1.53 -7.24 3.58
C GLU A 201 1.60 -8.15 2.35
N GLN A 202 0.54 -8.14 1.51
CA GLN A 202 0.47 -9.00 0.32
C GLN A 202 1.29 -8.49 -0.86
N LEU A 203 1.34 -7.17 -1.06
CA LEU A 203 1.92 -6.58 -2.26
C LEU A 203 3.35 -6.10 -2.07
N CYS A 204 3.69 -5.57 -0.88
CA CYS A 204 4.93 -4.83 -0.70
C CYS A 204 6.06 -5.70 -0.12
N LYS A 205 7.26 -5.55 -0.69
CA LYS A 205 8.47 -6.23 -0.22
C LYS A 205 9.17 -5.45 0.89
N ASN A 206 9.14 -4.12 0.79
CA ASN A 206 9.75 -3.20 1.74
C ASN A 206 8.72 -2.20 2.25
N ILE A 207 8.97 -1.66 3.44
CA ILE A 207 8.02 -0.81 4.14
C ILE A 207 8.74 0.27 4.93
N ALA A 208 8.20 1.48 4.91
CA ALA A 208 8.49 2.50 5.90
C ALA A 208 7.22 2.88 6.65
N ILE A 209 7.37 3.08 7.95
CA ILE A 209 6.30 3.61 8.81
C ILE A 209 6.68 5.05 9.18
N ILE A 210 5.79 5.98 8.86
CA ILE A 210 5.91 7.37 9.23
C ILE A 210 4.93 7.68 10.37
N ASP A 211 5.43 8.33 11.42
CA ASP A 211 4.62 8.83 12.52
C ASP A 211 5.09 10.21 12.97
N LYS A 212 4.15 11.13 13.24
CA LYS A 212 4.44 12.51 13.67
C LYS A 212 5.52 13.21 12.82
N GLY A 213 5.52 12.95 11.51
CA GLY A 213 6.45 13.53 10.55
C GLY A 213 7.85 12.91 10.51
N LYS A 214 8.08 11.77 11.15
CA LYS A 214 9.35 11.04 11.17
C LYS A 214 9.21 9.61 10.66
N ILE A 215 10.23 9.10 9.99
CA ILE A 215 10.30 7.66 9.69
C ILE A 215 10.72 6.95 10.97
N VAL A 216 9.81 6.13 11.51
CA VAL A 216 10.02 5.36 12.76
C VAL A 216 10.48 3.93 12.49
N GLU A 217 10.18 3.40 11.29
CA GLU A 217 10.64 2.10 10.82
C GLU A 217 10.89 2.16 9.32
N ASN A 218 11.96 1.51 8.84
CA ASN A 218 12.26 1.36 7.41
C ASN A 218 13.01 0.05 7.20
N THR A 219 12.30 -0.98 6.75
CA THR A 219 12.83 -2.34 6.69
C THR A 219 12.11 -3.18 5.63
N SER A 220 12.53 -4.44 5.46
CA SER A 220 11.76 -5.38 4.63
C SER A 220 10.50 -5.86 5.38
N MET A 221 9.44 -6.15 4.63
CA MET A 221 8.19 -6.70 5.20
C MET A 221 8.47 -7.96 6.04
N LYS A 222 9.37 -8.82 5.55
CA LYS A 222 9.76 -10.05 6.25
C LYS A 222 10.44 -9.77 7.60
N GLU A 223 11.36 -8.82 7.63
CA GLU A 223 12.05 -8.43 8.88
C GLU A 223 11.08 -7.77 9.85
N LEU A 224 10.20 -6.89 9.37
CA LEU A 224 9.18 -6.29 10.21
C LEU A 224 8.29 -7.36 10.86
N LEU A 225 7.71 -8.26 10.06
CA LEU A 225 6.86 -9.33 10.58
C LEU A 225 7.59 -10.32 11.51
N SER A 226 8.93 -10.43 11.37
CA SER A 226 9.73 -11.25 12.27
C SER A 226 9.94 -10.64 13.67
N LYS A 227 9.58 -9.38 13.88
CA LYS A 227 9.64 -8.69 15.19
C LYS A 227 8.47 -9.06 16.11
N LEU A 228 7.41 -9.71 15.59
CA LEU A 228 6.32 -10.18 16.44
C LEU A 228 6.84 -11.22 17.45
N ASP A 229 6.72 -10.92 18.73
CA ASP A 229 7.09 -11.81 19.80
C ASP A 229 6.01 -12.86 20.10
N VAL A 230 4.76 -12.54 19.80
CA VAL A 230 3.58 -13.41 20.01
C VAL A 230 2.72 -13.41 18.74
N GLN A 231 2.23 -14.58 18.38
CA GLN A 231 1.24 -14.73 17.30
C GLN A 231 -0.04 -15.35 17.85
N SER A 232 -1.17 -14.68 17.63
CA SER A 232 -2.47 -15.18 18.06
C SER A 232 -3.19 -15.91 16.92
N PHE A 233 -3.63 -17.13 17.21
CA PHE A 233 -4.37 -17.98 16.26
C PHE A 233 -5.76 -18.31 16.79
N VAL A 234 -6.73 -18.29 15.91
CA VAL A 234 -8.09 -18.79 16.14
C VAL A 234 -8.18 -20.18 15.56
N LEU A 235 -8.58 -21.13 16.38
CA LEU A 235 -8.74 -22.55 16.05
C LEU A 235 -10.19 -22.93 16.11
N ASP A 236 -10.77 -23.37 15.00
CA ASP A 236 -12.09 -23.99 15.00
C ASP A 236 -11.94 -25.48 15.36
N LEU A 237 -12.67 -25.94 16.34
CA LEU A 237 -12.58 -27.31 16.85
C LEU A 237 -13.60 -28.24 16.19
N ASN A 238 -13.25 -29.52 16.05
CA ASN A 238 -14.17 -30.54 15.54
C ASN A 238 -15.30 -30.89 16.54
N GLN A 239 -15.03 -30.72 17.84
CA GLN A 239 -15.98 -31.00 18.92
C GLN A 239 -15.98 -29.83 19.92
N PRO A 240 -17.16 -29.44 20.43
CA PRO A 240 -17.24 -28.38 21.41
C PRO A 240 -16.59 -28.77 22.73
N LEU A 241 -15.94 -27.81 23.38
CA LEU A 241 -15.33 -27.95 24.70
C LEU A 241 -16.27 -27.35 25.77
N ASN A 242 -16.40 -28.03 26.88
CA ASN A 242 -17.14 -27.49 28.04
C ASN A 242 -16.28 -26.57 28.91
N ASN A 243 -14.97 -26.79 28.92
CA ASN A 243 -14.00 -26.02 29.71
C ASN A 243 -12.77 -25.71 28.90
N LEU A 244 -12.11 -24.61 29.23
CA LEU A 244 -10.81 -24.24 28.64
C LEU A 244 -9.78 -25.32 29.02
N PRO A 245 -9.06 -25.93 28.03
CA PRO A 245 -7.97 -26.84 28.31
C PRO A 245 -6.78 -26.08 28.90
N ILE A 246 -6.02 -26.76 29.76
CA ILE A 246 -4.78 -26.21 30.32
C ILE A 246 -3.61 -26.90 29.64
N ILE A 247 -2.85 -26.15 28.84
CA ILE A 247 -1.59 -26.61 28.22
C ILE A 247 -0.48 -25.69 28.74
N SER A 248 0.47 -26.26 29.45
CA SER A 248 1.56 -25.50 30.06
C SER A 248 2.36 -24.74 29.01
N GLY A 249 2.58 -23.47 29.26
CA GLY A 249 3.36 -22.60 28.38
C GLY A 249 2.58 -21.95 27.24
N TYR A 250 1.27 -22.11 27.12
CA TYR A 250 0.43 -21.46 26.12
C TYR A 250 -0.70 -20.68 26.78
N THR A 251 -0.90 -19.45 26.34
CA THR A 251 -2.03 -18.62 26.77
C THR A 251 -3.21 -18.87 25.82
N MET A 252 -4.32 -19.31 26.39
CA MET A 252 -5.49 -19.68 25.61
C MET A 252 -6.75 -19.04 26.16
N THR A 253 -7.71 -18.78 25.28
CA THR A 253 -9.09 -18.36 25.64
C THR A 253 -10.10 -19.10 24.79
N LEU A 254 -11.28 -19.37 25.34
CA LEU A 254 -12.39 -19.93 24.60
C LEU A 254 -13.34 -18.79 24.23
N SER A 255 -13.42 -18.44 22.95
CA SER A 255 -14.35 -17.42 22.46
C SER A 255 -15.79 -17.96 22.46
N ASP A 256 -15.96 -19.24 22.14
CA ASP A 256 -17.19 -20.03 22.22
C ASP A 256 -16.81 -21.51 22.36
N PRO A 257 -17.75 -22.43 22.64
CA PRO A 257 -17.45 -23.85 22.85
C PRO A 257 -16.70 -24.54 21.72
N SER A 258 -16.73 -24.00 20.49
CA SER A 258 -16.11 -24.58 19.31
C SER A 258 -14.91 -23.77 18.80
N THR A 259 -14.57 -22.64 19.44
CA THR A 259 -13.53 -21.71 18.97
C THR A 259 -12.53 -21.42 20.09
N LEU A 260 -11.31 -21.92 19.92
CA LEU A 260 -10.18 -21.72 20.82
C LEU A 260 -9.24 -20.66 20.22
N VAL A 261 -8.88 -19.65 20.99
CA VAL A 261 -7.84 -18.69 20.64
C VAL A 261 -6.58 -19.04 21.44
N VAL A 262 -5.43 -19.07 20.77
CA VAL A 262 -4.15 -19.35 21.39
C VAL A 262 -3.12 -18.30 20.99
N ALA A 263 -2.39 -17.78 21.97
CA ALA A 263 -1.22 -16.94 21.78
C ALA A 263 0.04 -17.80 21.86
N ILE A 264 0.83 -17.82 20.80
CA ILE A 264 2.07 -18.61 20.67
C ILE A 264 3.25 -17.65 20.61
N GLU A 265 4.14 -17.73 21.57
CA GLU A 265 5.39 -16.97 21.62
C GLU A 265 6.36 -17.45 20.52
N LYS A 266 7.21 -16.55 20.04
CA LYS A 266 8.13 -16.75 18.90
C LYS A 266 9.08 -17.93 19.06
N ASP A 267 9.46 -18.26 20.28
CA ASP A 267 10.36 -19.38 20.65
C ASP A 267 9.63 -20.73 20.72
N LYS A 268 8.30 -20.74 20.63
CA LYS A 268 7.47 -21.95 20.72
C LYS A 268 7.03 -22.45 19.34
N SER A 269 6.99 -23.78 19.22
CA SER A 269 6.55 -24.43 17.98
C SER A 269 5.05 -24.65 17.96
N ILE A 270 4.41 -24.18 16.88
CA ILE A 270 3.00 -24.49 16.63
C ILE A 270 2.74 -26.01 16.52
N ASN A 271 3.71 -26.77 16.02
CA ASN A 271 3.59 -28.23 15.91
C ASN A 271 3.56 -28.91 17.29
N GLU A 272 4.36 -28.40 18.27
CA GLU A 272 4.32 -28.87 19.63
C GLU A 272 2.96 -28.60 20.25
N PHE A 273 2.41 -27.42 20.06
CA PHE A 273 1.09 -27.06 20.52
C PHE A 273 -0.01 -28.01 19.98
N PHE A 274 0.00 -28.30 18.67
CA PHE A 274 -0.95 -29.27 18.09
C PHE A 274 -0.74 -30.68 18.63
N THR A 275 0.48 -31.07 18.94
CA THR A 275 0.78 -32.35 19.56
C THR A 275 0.19 -32.44 20.96
N GLU A 276 0.31 -31.39 21.77
CA GLU A 276 -0.29 -31.33 23.11
C GLU A 276 -1.84 -31.35 23.06
N LEU A 277 -2.45 -30.59 22.11
CA LEU A 277 -3.91 -30.67 21.90
C LEU A 277 -4.37 -32.09 21.56
N SER A 278 -3.63 -32.79 20.70
CA SER A 278 -3.94 -34.16 20.30
C SER A 278 -3.85 -35.15 21.47
N LYS A 279 -2.88 -34.98 22.38
CA LYS A 279 -2.72 -35.83 23.58
C LYS A 279 -3.93 -35.74 24.52
N ILE A 280 -4.59 -34.60 24.58
CA ILE A 280 -5.81 -34.39 25.38
C ILE A 280 -7.10 -34.61 24.59
N GLY A 281 -7.01 -35.19 23.39
CA GLY A 281 -8.12 -35.58 22.54
C GLY A 281 -8.82 -34.41 21.81
N ILE A 282 -8.22 -33.23 21.75
CA ILE A 282 -8.76 -32.07 21.04
C ILE A 282 -8.27 -32.10 19.58
N SER A 283 -9.22 -32.09 18.65
CA SER A 283 -8.97 -32.08 17.21
C SER A 283 -9.38 -30.74 16.61
N VAL A 284 -8.46 -30.11 15.86
CA VAL A 284 -8.65 -28.83 15.20
C VAL A 284 -9.14 -29.07 13.78
N LYS A 285 -10.19 -28.35 13.38
CA LYS A 285 -10.79 -28.39 12.05
C LYS A 285 -10.15 -27.38 11.11
N SER A 286 -9.93 -26.17 11.59
CA SER A 286 -9.29 -25.09 10.82
C SER A 286 -8.50 -24.17 11.75
N MET A 287 -7.55 -23.45 11.18
CA MET A 287 -6.72 -22.45 11.87
C MET A 287 -6.63 -21.19 11.01
N ARG A 288 -6.73 -20.03 11.66
CA ARG A 288 -6.47 -18.73 11.04
C ARG A 288 -5.79 -17.81 12.05
N ASN A 289 -5.09 -16.79 11.56
CA ASN A 289 -4.61 -15.73 12.45
C ASN A 289 -5.81 -15.01 13.08
N GLU A 290 -5.69 -14.58 14.33
CA GLU A 290 -6.71 -13.80 15.04
C GLU A 290 -6.82 -12.41 14.44
N SER A 291 -5.66 -11.77 14.18
CA SER A 291 -5.55 -10.46 13.54
C SER A 291 -4.53 -10.50 12.40
N ASN A 292 -4.50 -9.45 11.60
CA ASN A 292 -3.43 -9.25 10.62
C ASN A 292 -2.13 -8.94 11.38
N ARG A 293 -1.06 -9.72 11.13
CA ARG A 293 0.24 -9.58 11.81
C ARG A 293 0.84 -8.19 11.68
N LEU A 294 0.69 -7.57 10.51
CA LEU A 294 1.18 -6.22 10.29
C LEU A 294 0.39 -5.20 11.10
N GLU A 295 -0.91 -5.45 11.36
CA GLU A 295 -1.76 -4.57 12.17
C GLU A 295 -1.31 -4.55 13.63
N GLU A 296 -1.00 -5.71 14.21
CA GLU A 296 -0.47 -5.80 15.58
C GLU A 296 0.83 -5.00 15.73
N LEU A 297 1.80 -5.25 14.86
CA LEU A 297 3.09 -4.52 14.86
C LEU A 297 2.92 -3.02 14.62
N PHE A 298 2.07 -2.64 13.68
CA PHE A 298 1.82 -1.24 13.38
C PHE A 298 1.27 -0.51 14.60
N MET A 299 0.32 -1.12 15.31
CA MET A 299 -0.25 -0.55 16.54
C MET A 299 0.77 -0.46 17.67
N GLU A 300 1.67 -1.43 17.82
CA GLU A 300 2.74 -1.40 18.80
C GLU A 300 3.76 -0.28 18.50
N ILE A 301 4.22 -0.17 17.25
CA ILE A 301 5.18 0.86 16.83
C ILE A 301 4.62 2.26 17.03
N VAL A 302 3.36 2.49 16.66
CA VAL A 302 2.71 3.80 16.81
C VAL A 302 2.52 4.15 18.29
N LYS A 303 2.07 3.19 19.12
CA LYS A 303 1.90 3.41 20.58
C LYS A 303 3.21 3.66 21.32
N SER A 304 4.31 3.02 20.91
CA SER A 304 5.62 3.19 21.56
C SER A 304 6.23 4.59 21.33
N ASN A 305 5.68 5.35 20.36
CA ASN A 305 6.12 6.72 20.05
C ASN A 305 5.19 7.81 20.65
N ASP A 306 4.13 7.43 21.37
CA ASP A 306 3.28 8.34 22.12
C ASP A 306 3.84 8.65 23.51
#